data_b6094fa05064e56359936a0278d33d2a
#
_entry.id   b6094fa05064e56359936a0278d33d2a
#
_cell.length_a   1.000
_cell.length_b   1.000
_cell.length_c   1.000
_cell.angle_alpha   90.00
_cell.angle_beta   90.00
_cell.angle_gamma   90.00
#
_symmetry.space_group_name_H-M   'P 1'
#
loop_
_entity.id
_entity.type
_entity.pdbx_description
1 polymer ?
#
loop_
_entity_poly.entity_id
_entity_poly.type
_entity_poly.pdbx_seq_one_letter_code
_entity_poly.pdbx_strand_id
1 'polypeptide(L)' 'MVILGIDPGLAHTGWGIIEERRGEVRCRAYGCIETSAGSPLAVRLSHIARDLKGAVERYRPD' A
#
# COMPACT_ATOMS: atom_id res chain seq x y z
N MET A 1 -1.32 -13.24 11.73
CA MET A 1 -2.16 -12.25 11.03
C MET A 1 -1.27 -11.30 10.24
N VAL A 2 -1.64 -11.06 9.00
CA VAL A 2 -0.93 -10.12 8.13
C VAL A 2 -1.84 -8.91 7.90
N ILE A 3 -1.33 -7.72 8.15
CA ILE A 3 -2.11 -6.49 8.12
C ILE A 3 -1.50 -5.51 7.13
N LEU A 4 -2.33 -4.99 6.23
CA LEU A 4 -1.97 -3.89 5.35
C LEU A 4 -2.49 -2.59 5.95
N GLY A 5 -1.57 -1.65 6.19
CA GLY A 5 -1.91 -0.29 6.60
C GLY A 5 -1.70 0.67 5.44
N ILE A 6 -2.59 1.62 5.29
CA ILE A 6 -2.53 2.60 4.21
C ILE A 6 -2.66 4.00 4.78
N ASP A 7 -1.75 4.88 4.39
CA ASP A 7 -1.82 6.31 4.64
C ASP A 7 -2.12 7.00 3.31
N PRO A 8 -3.40 7.27 3.01
CA PRO A 8 -3.81 7.72 1.68
C PRO A 8 -3.44 9.19 1.42
N GLY A 9 -2.99 9.44 0.21
CA GLY A 9 -2.72 10.77 -0.29
C GLY A 9 -2.60 10.72 -1.80
N LEU A 10 -3.14 11.72 -2.49
CA LEU A 10 -3.15 11.68 -3.94
C LEU A 10 -1.74 11.75 -4.53
N ALA A 11 -0.89 12.62 -3.99
CA ALA A 11 0.49 12.74 -4.44
C ALA A 11 1.38 11.63 -3.91
N HIS A 12 1.14 11.21 -2.66
CA HIS A 12 1.92 10.18 -1.97
C HIS A 12 0.97 9.31 -1.17
N THR A 13 0.90 8.03 -1.49
CA THR A 13 0.17 7.05 -0.70
C THR A 13 1.16 6.12 -0.04
N GLY A 14 1.29 6.22 1.28
CA GLY A 14 2.12 5.31 2.06
C GLY A 14 1.39 4.00 2.34
N TRP A 15 2.12 2.89 2.37
CA TRP A 15 1.56 1.61 2.76
C TRP A 15 2.61 0.79 3.50
N GLY A 16 2.14 -0.12 4.34
CA GLY A 16 3.00 -1.03 5.06
C GLY A 16 2.31 -2.36 5.31
N ILE A 17 3.11 -3.41 5.34
CA ILE A 17 2.66 -4.76 5.67
C ILE A 17 3.35 -5.16 6.96
N ILE A 18 2.55 -5.49 7.96
CA ILE A 18 3.06 -6.07 9.20
C ILE A 18 2.49 -7.47 9.40
N GLU A 19 3.26 -8.30 10.05
CA GLU A 19 2.83 -9.65 10.42
C GLU A 19 2.91 -9.79 11.93
N GLU A 20 1.82 -10.23 12.53
CA GLU A 20 1.75 -10.55 13.95
C GLU A 20 1.71 -12.06 14.11
N ARG A 21 2.63 -12.60 14.92
CA ARG A 21 2.71 -14.02 15.26
C ARG A 21 3.04 -14.15 16.73
N ARG A 22 2.16 -14.79 17.48
CA ARG A 22 2.39 -15.09 18.91
C ARG A 22 2.77 -13.85 19.69
N GLY A 23 2.13 -12.73 19.40
CA GLY A 23 2.41 -11.46 20.08
C GLY A 23 3.59 -10.68 19.51
N GLU A 24 4.38 -11.24 18.59
CA GLU A 24 5.45 -10.51 17.92
C GLU A 24 4.95 -9.84 16.66
N VAL A 25 5.34 -8.59 16.45
CA VAL A 25 5.00 -7.81 15.28
C VAL A 25 6.26 -7.54 14.48
N ARG A 26 6.22 -7.87 13.19
CA ARG A 26 7.33 -7.64 12.26
C ARG A 26 6.85 -6.88 11.04
N CYS A 27 7.66 -5.92 10.59
CA CYS A 27 7.43 -5.26 9.32
C CYS A 27 7.92 -6.17 8.19
N ARG A 28 7.00 -6.54 7.28
CA ARG A 28 7.32 -7.37 6.12
C ARG A 28 7.74 -6.53 4.91
N ALA A 29 7.07 -5.40 4.74
CA ALA A 29 7.33 -4.53 3.60
C ALA A 29 6.69 -3.18 3.84
N TYR A 30 7.15 -2.18 3.12
CA TYR A 30 6.53 -0.86 3.10
C TYR A 30 6.91 -0.15 1.80
N GLY A 31 6.15 0.86 1.46
CA GLY A 31 6.44 1.64 0.28
C GLY A 31 5.62 2.91 0.20
N CYS A 32 5.91 3.68 -0.83
CA CYS A 32 5.18 4.89 -1.14
C CYS A 32 4.82 4.87 -2.62
N ILE A 33 3.55 5.10 -2.92
CA ILE A 33 3.07 5.22 -4.30
C ILE A 33 2.97 6.71 -4.60
N GLU A 34 3.75 7.16 -5.59
CA GLU A 34 3.77 8.56 -5.99
C GLU A 34 3.04 8.75 -7.30
N THR A 35 2.23 9.81 -7.39
CA THR A 35 1.59 10.20 -8.64
C THR A 35 1.86 11.67 -8.94
N SER A 36 1.92 11.99 -10.23
CA SER A 36 2.25 13.34 -10.68
C SER A 36 1.02 14.26 -10.68
N ALA A 37 1.17 15.46 -10.15
CA ALA A 37 0.12 16.47 -10.19
C ALA A 37 -0.26 16.87 -11.62
N GLY A 38 0.62 16.66 -12.60
CA GLY A 38 0.32 16.93 -14.00
C GLY A 38 -0.53 15.86 -14.68
N SER A 39 -0.74 14.71 -14.05
CA SER A 39 -1.57 13.64 -14.62
C SER A 39 -3.04 13.82 -14.25
N PRO A 40 -3.97 13.37 -15.14
CA PRO A 40 -5.40 13.41 -14.81
C PRO A 40 -5.72 12.58 -13.58
N LEU A 41 -6.73 13.00 -12.82
CA LEU A 41 -7.13 12.34 -11.59
C LEU A 41 -7.41 10.83 -11.78
N ALA A 42 -8.12 10.48 -12.84
CA ALA A 42 -8.44 9.08 -13.12
C ALA A 42 -7.18 8.22 -13.31
N VAL A 43 -6.16 8.76 -13.95
CA VAL A 43 -4.88 8.08 -14.15
C VAL A 43 -4.15 7.90 -12.81
N ARG A 44 -4.17 8.94 -11.97
CA ARG A 44 -3.54 8.90 -10.65
C ARG A 44 -4.19 7.85 -9.76
N LEU A 45 -5.52 7.83 -9.72
CA LEU A 45 -6.27 6.86 -8.93
C LEU A 45 -6.06 5.43 -9.45
N SER A 46 -6.01 5.25 -10.76
CA SER A 46 -5.75 3.95 -11.37
C SER A 46 -4.37 3.41 -11.00
N HIS A 47 -3.36 4.29 -11.00
CA HIS A 47 -2.01 3.93 -10.61
C HIS A 47 -1.95 3.48 -9.14
N ILE A 48 -2.57 4.25 -8.25
CA ILE A 48 -2.61 3.91 -6.81
C ILE A 48 -3.31 2.56 -6.61
N ALA A 49 -4.47 2.37 -7.24
CA ALA A 49 -5.23 1.14 -7.12
C ALA A 49 -4.43 -0.07 -7.62
N ARG A 50 -3.75 0.07 -8.75
CA ARG A 50 -2.92 -1.00 -9.31
C ARG A 50 -1.79 -1.41 -8.38
N ASP A 51 -1.08 -0.45 -7.80
CA ASP A 51 0.04 -0.74 -6.94
C ASP A 51 -0.39 -1.33 -5.60
N LEU A 52 -1.51 -0.83 -5.03
CA LEU A 52 -2.08 -1.43 -3.82
C LEU A 52 -2.58 -2.86 -4.07
N LYS A 53 -3.20 -3.09 -5.22
CA LYS A 53 -3.63 -4.44 -5.60
C LYS A 53 -2.45 -5.39 -5.70
N GLY A 54 -1.33 -4.93 -6.25
CA GLY A 54 -0.08 -5.70 -6.30
C GLY A 54 0.42 -6.09 -4.92
N ALA A 55 0.35 -5.17 -3.96
CA ALA A 55 0.75 -5.46 -2.58
C ALA A 55 -0.20 -6.48 -1.93
N VAL A 56 -1.50 -6.34 -2.15
CA VAL A 56 -2.49 -7.29 -1.64
C VAL A 56 -2.26 -8.69 -2.21
N GLU A 57 -2.01 -8.80 -3.50
CA GLU A 57 -1.78 -10.09 -4.15
C GLU A 57 -0.49 -10.75 -3.66
N ARG A 58 0.55 -9.94 -3.44
CA ARG A 58 1.86 -10.45 -3.02
C ARG A 58 1.88 -10.89 -1.57
N TYR A 59 1.32 -10.09 -0.67
CA TYR A 59 1.45 -10.32 0.77
C TYR A 59 0.22 -10.96 1.41
N ARG A 60 -0.90 -10.96 0.73
CA ARG A 60 -2.13 -11.62 1.16
C ARG A 60 -2.57 -11.22 2.57
N PRO A 61 -2.78 -9.92 2.83
CA PRO A 61 -3.22 -9.48 4.15
C PRO A 61 -4.59 -10.04 4.51
N ASP A 62 -4.78 -10.29 5.80
CA ASP A 62 -6.05 -10.75 6.34
C ASP A 62 -7.07 -9.62 6.37
#